data_406862e0c6dbb1dd70fecf50e9de1edd
#
_entry.id   406862e0c6dbb1dd70fecf50e9de1edd
#
_cell.length_a   1.000
_cell.length_b   1.000
_cell.length_c   1.000
_cell.angle_alpha   90.00
_cell.angle_beta   90.00
_cell.angle_gamma   90.00
#
_symmetry.space_group_name_H-M   'P 1'
#
loop_
_entity.id
_entity.type
_entity.pdbx_description
1 polymer ?
#
loop_
_entity_poly.entity_id
_entity_poly.type
_entity_poly.pdbx_seq_one_letter_code
_entity_poly.pdbx_strand_id
1 'polypeptide(L)'
;TRAAVWKTIDQLRQEGYGIDAAPKRGYTLASVPDRLDTALVRAHLSGHPWQTLVTAVPSVDSTNNACKRLAAEGAPDGTAILTGCQTAGRGRRGRTFVSPPGGLYFSVILRPHAKPEALMHLTAMAAVAAARAVFAVSGVYPDIKWTNDLVLGGKKLCGILTEIGIEAESREVDYAVVGIGINCARVDLPPEVSAMSASLEAFTGQKPDRARLAAALVRSLCELEQALFTGKDAWLREFAAHCITIGQDVKLVRGDDVTYAHADGIDEEAALLVTYPDGTKAAVASGEVSVRGMYGYA
;
A
#
# COMPACT_ATOMS: atom_id res chain seq x y z
N THR A 1 -1.56 9.09 42.64
CA THR A 1 -1.99 10.37 43.25
C THR A 1 -2.62 11.27 42.19
N ARG A 2 -3.50 12.23 42.56
CA ARG A 2 -4.06 13.23 41.63
C ARG A 2 -3.00 13.98 40.84
N ALA A 3 -1.88 14.32 41.47
CA ALA A 3 -0.75 15.01 40.87
C ALA A 3 -0.10 14.17 39.74
N ALA A 4 0.03 12.85 39.94
CA ALA A 4 0.57 11.96 38.90
C ALA A 4 -0.36 11.89 37.70
N VAL A 5 -1.68 11.77 37.92
CA VAL A 5 -2.66 11.78 36.83
C VAL A 5 -2.62 13.09 36.05
N TRP A 6 -2.58 14.22 36.77
CA TRP A 6 -2.50 15.54 36.13
C TRP A 6 -1.23 15.68 35.27
N LYS A 7 -0.07 15.27 35.81
CA LYS A 7 1.20 15.28 35.05
C LYS A 7 1.12 14.42 33.75
N THR A 8 0.53 13.25 33.86
CA THR A 8 0.34 12.38 32.69
C THR A 8 -0.60 13.00 31.65
N ILE A 9 -1.70 13.61 32.10
CA ILE A 9 -2.64 14.31 31.22
C ILE A 9 -1.97 15.51 30.54
N ASP A 10 -1.18 16.28 31.27
CA ASP A 10 -0.46 17.43 30.73
C ASP A 10 0.59 16.99 29.70
N GLN A 11 1.32 15.91 29.99
CA GLN A 11 2.25 15.30 29.01
C GLN A 11 1.51 14.84 27.74
N LEU A 12 0.39 14.14 27.85
CA LEU A 12 -0.40 13.73 26.69
C LEU A 12 -0.91 14.92 25.87
N ARG A 13 -1.30 16.01 26.53
CA ARG A 13 -1.69 17.26 25.82
C ARG A 13 -0.51 17.87 25.08
N GLN A 14 0.68 17.89 25.67
CA GLN A 14 1.91 18.35 25.00
C GLN A 14 2.27 17.44 23.80
N GLU A 15 1.90 16.17 23.87
CA GLU A 15 2.04 15.23 22.77
C GLU A 15 0.94 15.37 21.70
N GLY A 16 -0.01 16.30 21.87
CA GLY A 16 -1.04 16.64 20.89
C GLY A 16 -2.39 15.93 21.08
N TYR A 17 -2.56 15.14 22.17
CA TYR A 17 -3.87 14.57 22.49
C TYR A 17 -4.83 15.65 22.97
N GLY A 18 -6.01 15.73 22.38
CA GLY A 18 -7.12 16.55 22.88
C GLY A 18 -7.77 15.84 24.07
N ILE A 19 -7.54 16.36 25.28
CA ILE A 19 -8.11 15.79 26.49
C ILE A 19 -8.92 16.87 27.22
N ASP A 20 -10.23 16.65 27.25
CA ASP A 20 -11.17 17.50 27.99
C ASP A 20 -11.19 17.10 29.47
N ALA A 21 -11.31 18.10 30.33
CA ALA A 21 -11.47 17.90 31.77
C ALA A 21 -12.81 18.50 32.20
N ALA A 22 -13.64 17.71 32.87
CA ALA A 22 -14.92 18.18 33.42
C ALA A 22 -14.93 17.98 34.94
N PRO A 23 -15.33 19.02 35.72
CA PRO A 23 -15.46 18.91 37.18
C PRO A 23 -16.37 17.72 37.53
N LYS A 24 -15.91 16.87 38.46
CA LYS A 24 -16.59 15.65 38.93
C LYS A 24 -16.83 14.56 37.89
N ARG A 25 -16.50 14.75 36.59
CA ARG A 25 -16.62 13.77 35.55
C ARG A 25 -15.29 13.17 35.08
N GLY A 26 -14.16 13.79 35.50
CA GLY A 26 -12.82 13.32 35.15
C GLY A 26 -12.33 13.86 33.83
N TYR A 27 -11.63 13.01 33.04
CA TYR A 27 -11.01 13.36 31.77
C TYR A 27 -11.65 12.52 30.64
N THR A 28 -11.83 13.16 29.50
CA THR A 28 -12.35 12.50 28.28
C THR A 28 -11.37 12.77 27.15
N LEU A 29 -10.98 11.72 26.41
CA LEU A 29 -10.19 11.86 25.18
C LEU A 29 -11.09 12.42 24.07
N ALA A 30 -10.84 13.66 23.66
CA ALA A 30 -11.60 14.36 22.64
C ALA A 30 -11.01 14.16 21.23
N SER A 31 -9.67 14.10 21.14
CA SER A 31 -8.98 13.85 19.87
C SER A 31 -7.65 13.15 20.07
N VAL A 32 -7.24 12.40 19.07
CA VAL A 32 -5.93 11.74 18.99
C VAL A 32 -5.10 12.50 17.94
N PRO A 33 -3.83 12.83 18.21
CA PRO A 33 -2.97 13.45 17.20
C PRO A 33 -2.79 12.50 16.02
N ASP A 34 -2.65 13.06 14.81
CA ASP A 34 -2.29 12.30 13.62
C ASP A 34 -0.82 11.83 13.73
N ARG A 35 -0.60 10.86 14.60
CA ARG A 35 0.71 10.22 14.82
C ARG A 35 0.68 8.81 14.29
N LEU A 36 1.68 8.51 13.47
CA LEU A 36 1.96 7.15 13.07
C LEU A 36 2.92 6.56 14.10
N ASP A 37 2.35 5.91 15.10
CA ASP A 37 3.06 5.37 16.26
C ASP A 37 2.82 3.87 16.40
N THR A 38 3.86 3.12 16.76
CA THR A 38 3.81 1.65 16.91
C THR A 38 2.72 1.21 17.89
N ALA A 39 2.59 1.89 19.03
CA ALA A 39 1.63 1.51 20.06
C ALA A 39 0.19 1.72 19.58
N LEU A 40 -0.09 2.83 18.87
CA LEU A 40 -1.41 3.10 18.29
C LEU A 40 -1.80 2.06 17.22
N VAL A 41 -0.87 1.74 16.31
CA VAL A 41 -1.13 0.72 15.27
C VAL A 41 -1.38 -0.65 15.90
N ARG A 42 -0.54 -1.05 16.87
CA ARG A 42 -0.68 -2.31 17.60
C ARG A 42 -1.98 -2.38 18.42
N ALA A 43 -2.44 -1.25 18.97
CA ALA A 43 -3.72 -1.20 19.67
C ALA A 43 -4.90 -1.51 18.73
N HIS A 44 -4.87 -0.99 17.50
CA HIS A 44 -5.85 -1.34 16.47
C HIS A 44 -5.73 -2.80 15.98
N LEU A 45 -4.58 -3.46 16.20
CA LEU A 45 -4.32 -4.85 15.84
C LEU A 45 -4.50 -5.83 17.01
N SER A 46 -5.15 -5.43 18.10
CA SER A 46 -5.33 -6.30 19.27
C SER A 46 -5.84 -7.69 18.90
N GLY A 47 -5.11 -8.73 19.32
CA GLY A 47 -5.39 -10.13 19.01
C GLY A 47 -5.03 -10.60 17.59
N HIS A 48 -4.46 -9.74 16.75
CA HIS A 48 -4.03 -10.10 15.40
C HIS A 48 -2.65 -10.80 15.42
N PRO A 49 -2.41 -11.88 14.63
CA PRO A 49 -1.13 -12.63 14.67
C PRO A 49 0.09 -11.76 14.35
N TRP A 50 -0.03 -10.78 13.47
CA TRP A 50 1.06 -9.87 13.13
C TRP A 50 1.18 -8.64 14.05
N GLN A 51 0.37 -8.52 15.10
CA GLN A 51 0.34 -7.35 15.99
C GLN A 51 1.73 -6.93 16.48
N THR A 52 2.53 -7.88 16.99
CA THR A 52 3.85 -7.62 17.57
C THR A 52 4.95 -7.40 16.53
N LEU A 53 4.70 -7.76 15.27
CA LEU A 53 5.64 -7.68 14.16
C LEU A 53 5.63 -6.31 13.47
N VAL A 54 4.65 -5.46 13.76
CA VAL A 54 4.51 -4.13 13.15
C VAL A 54 5.31 -3.11 13.94
N THR A 55 6.12 -2.31 13.24
CA THR A 55 6.91 -1.22 13.83
C THR A 55 6.78 0.06 13.00
N ALA A 56 6.38 1.15 13.65
CA ALA A 56 6.41 2.49 13.08
C ALA A 56 7.72 3.18 13.42
N VAL A 57 8.36 3.78 12.43
CA VAL A 57 9.59 4.58 12.60
C VAL A 57 9.35 6.03 12.18
N PRO A 58 10.04 7.02 12.80
CA PRO A 58 9.84 8.43 12.46
C PRO A 58 10.14 8.75 10.99
N SER A 59 11.21 8.18 10.46
CA SER A 59 11.65 8.32 9.07
C SER A 59 12.60 7.18 8.71
N VAL A 60 12.69 6.86 7.43
CA VAL A 60 13.61 5.86 6.88
C VAL A 60 13.96 6.22 5.42
N ASP A 61 15.04 5.64 4.89
CA ASP A 61 15.36 5.76 3.46
C ASP A 61 14.20 5.25 2.60
N SER A 62 13.84 3.98 2.79
CA SER A 62 12.71 3.30 2.17
C SER A 62 12.25 2.16 3.07
N THR A 63 10.94 2.04 3.28
CA THR A 63 10.36 0.92 4.05
C THR A 63 10.66 -0.42 3.38
N ASN A 64 10.70 -0.48 2.04
CA ASN A 64 11.15 -1.67 1.32
C ASN A 64 12.60 -2.02 1.63
N ASN A 65 13.50 -1.06 1.62
CA ASN A 65 14.91 -1.31 1.95
C ASN A 65 15.07 -1.76 3.40
N ALA A 66 14.32 -1.15 4.34
CA ALA A 66 14.32 -1.59 5.74
C ALA A 66 13.83 -3.04 5.87
N CYS A 67 12.73 -3.40 5.23
CA CYS A 67 12.22 -4.77 5.23
C CYS A 67 13.18 -5.75 4.56
N LYS A 68 13.86 -5.38 3.47
CA LYS A 68 14.88 -6.24 2.84
C LYS A 68 16.06 -6.51 3.77
N ARG A 69 16.54 -5.49 4.52
CA ARG A 69 17.59 -5.70 5.53
C ARG A 69 17.13 -6.66 6.61
N LEU A 70 15.95 -6.45 7.17
CA LEU A 70 15.37 -7.35 8.18
C LEU A 70 15.13 -8.77 7.65
N ALA A 71 14.65 -8.90 6.41
CA ALA A 71 14.45 -10.22 5.78
C ALA A 71 15.76 -11.00 5.65
N ALA A 72 16.86 -10.34 5.24
CA ALA A 72 18.19 -10.93 5.18
C ALA A 72 18.74 -11.32 6.57
N GLU A 73 18.28 -10.66 7.63
CA GLU A 73 18.59 -11.00 9.04
C GLU A 73 17.65 -12.09 9.61
N GLY A 74 16.76 -12.65 8.78
CA GLY A 74 15.87 -13.74 9.19
C GLY A 74 14.58 -13.30 9.87
N ALA A 75 14.16 -12.03 9.72
CA ALA A 75 12.89 -11.58 10.27
C ALA A 75 11.71 -12.44 9.77
N PRO A 76 10.73 -12.77 10.65
CA PRO A 76 9.65 -13.68 10.30
C PRO A 76 8.66 -13.07 9.32
N ASP A 77 7.83 -13.93 8.74
CA ASP A 77 6.66 -13.57 7.96
C ASP A 77 5.75 -12.60 8.72
N GLY A 78 5.15 -11.62 8.02
CA GLY A 78 4.32 -10.59 8.62
C GLY A 78 5.09 -9.44 9.30
N THR A 79 6.45 -9.48 9.33
CA THR A 79 7.25 -8.35 9.85
C THR A 79 7.03 -7.13 8.97
N ALA A 80 6.58 -6.03 9.58
CA ALA A 80 6.22 -4.81 8.85
C ALA A 80 6.87 -3.55 9.43
N ILE A 81 7.37 -2.71 8.52
CA ILE A 81 7.87 -1.36 8.83
C ILE A 81 6.96 -0.34 8.17
N LEU A 82 6.62 0.69 8.93
CA LEU A 82 5.83 1.80 8.44
C LEU A 82 6.38 3.16 8.90
N THR A 83 6.16 4.18 8.09
CA THR A 83 6.57 5.55 8.39
C THR A 83 5.64 6.56 7.74
N GLY A 84 5.63 7.78 8.27
CA GLY A 84 4.95 8.92 7.66
C GLY A 84 5.81 9.69 6.64
N CYS A 85 7.10 9.34 6.48
CA CYS A 85 8.06 10.05 5.61
C CYS A 85 9.18 9.11 5.17
N GLN A 86 9.54 9.14 3.87
CA GLN A 86 10.74 8.46 3.35
C GLN A 86 11.69 9.46 2.70
N THR A 87 13.00 9.29 2.90
CA THR A 87 14.02 10.17 2.31
C THR A 87 14.47 9.72 0.93
N ALA A 88 14.26 8.44 0.59
CA ALA A 88 14.62 7.83 -0.70
C ALA A 88 13.56 6.80 -1.13
N GLY A 89 12.28 7.23 -1.14
CA GLY A 89 11.15 6.38 -1.54
C GLY A 89 11.33 5.81 -2.94
N ARG A 90 11.00 4.53 -3.12
CA ARG A 90 11.26 3.77 -4.34
C ARG A 90 9.97 3.39 -5.07
N GLY A 91 10.01 3.48 -6.37
CA GLY A 91 8.99 2.98 -7.28
C GLY A 91 9.57 1.95 -8.25
N ARG A 92 8.72 1.40 -9.10
CA ARG A 92 9.11 0.42 -10.12
C ARG A 92 10.15 1.01 -11.10
N ARG A 93 11.03 0.14 -11.62
CA ARG A 93 12.01 0.47 -12.66
C ARG A 93 12.93 1.64 -12.27
N GLY A 94 13.35 1.69 -11.02
CA GLY A 94 14.29 2.71 -10.51
C GLY A 94 13.68 4.11 -10.35
N ARG A 95 12.37 4.29 -10.52
CA ARG A 95 11.72 5.59 -10.30
C ARG A 95 11.66 5.92 -8.81
N THR A 96 11.69 7.20 -8.50
CA THR A 96 11.45 7.70 -7.16
C THR A 96 9.94 7.74 -6.86
N PHE A 97 9.58 7.33 -5.65
CA PHE A 97 8.25 7.59 -5.08
C PHE A 97 8.39 8.74 -4.08
N VAL A 98 7.90 9.91 -4.45
CA VAL A 98 7.93 11.11 -3.59
C VAL A 98 7.14 10.84 -2.33
N SER A 99 7.79 10.92 -1.17
CA SER A 99 7.25 10.42 0.11
C SER A 99 7.36 11.46 1.22
N PRO A 100 6.72 12.65 1.09
CA PRO A 100 6.78 13.70 2.11
C PRO A 100 6.04 13.30 3.38
N PRO A 101 6.24 14.03 4.50
CA PRO A 101 5.43 13.86 5.70
C PRO A 101 3.93 13.98 5.40
N GLY A 102 3.11 13.11 6.02
CA GLY A 102 1.65 13.11 5.84
C GLY A 102 1.12 11.94 5.01
N GLY A 103 1.98 11.13 4.39
CA GLY A 103 1.61 9.84 3.79
C GLY A 103 1.59 8.69 4.79
N LEU A 104 1.19 7.52 4.32
CA LEU A 104 1.44 6.22 4.95
C LEU A 104 2.33 5.41 4.00
N TYR A 105 3.55 5.16 4.40
CA TYR A 105 4.51 4.32 3.67
C TYR A 105 4.73 3.07 4.50
N PHE A 106 4.38 1.95 3.93
CA PHE A 106 4.29 0.66 4.59
C PHE A 106 5.01 -0.38 3.76
N SER A 107 5.74 -1.29 4.39
CA SER A 107 6.23 -2.51 3.75
C SER A 107 6.12 -3.69 4.70
N VAL A 108 5.83 -4.86 4.16
CA VAL A 108 5.74 -6.13 4.89
C VAL A 108 6.60 -7.18 4.22
N ILE A 109 7.18 -8.05 5.03
CA ILE A 109 7.91 -9.24 4.60
C ILE A 109 6.92 -10.40 4.55
N LEU A 110 6.86 -11.10 3.43
CA LEU A 110 6.16 -12.36 3.26
C LEU A 110 7.17 -13.46 2.93
N ARG A 111 6.91 -14.69 3.44
CA ARG A 111 7.75 -15.87 3.17
C ARG A 111 6.91 -16.99 2.55
N PRO A 112 6.59 -16.88 1.26
CA PRO A 112 5.58 -17.72 0.61
C PRO A 112 6.06 -19.14 0.26
N HIS A 113 7.34 -19.49 0.45
CA HIS A 113 7.90 -20.81 0.10
C HIS A 113 7.45 -21.32 -1.28
N ALA A 114 7.69 -20.53 -2.30
CA ALA A 114 7.24 -20.79 -3.66
C ALA A 114 8.28 -20.38 -4.69
N LYS A 115 8.12 -20.82 -5.93
CA LYS A 115 8.92 -20.33 -7.06
C LYS A 115 8.47 -18.91 -7.45
N PRO A 116 9.38 -18.08 -8.00
CA PRO A 116 9.06 -16.71 -8.42
C PRO A 116 7.84 -16.61 -9.35
N GLU A 117 7.66 -17.59 -10.23
CA GLU A 117 6.57 -17.63 -11.20
C GLU A 117 5.20 -17.73 -10.51
N ALA A 118 5.12 -18.42 -9.37
CA ALA A 118 3.89 -18.58 -8.60
C ALA A 118 3.48 -17.29 -7.84
N LEU A 119 4.30 -16.24 -7.88
CA LEU A 119 4.05 -14.97 -7.20
C LEU A 119 3.75 -13.80 -8.13
N MET A 120 3.51 -14.07 -9.41
CA MET A 120 3.27 -13.01 -10.41
C MET A 120 2.08 -12.13 -10.05
N HIS A 121 1.06 -12.71 -9.41
CA HIS A 121 -0.15 -12.02 -8.96
C HIS A 121 -0.04 -11.29 -7.61
N LEU A 122 1.09 -11.41 -6.89
CA LEU A 122 1.26 -10.82 -5.54
C LEU A 122 1.03 -9.29 -5.52
N THR A 123 1.45 -8.58 -6.57
CA THR A 123 1.22 -7.12 -6.66
C THR A 123 -0.28 -6.79 -6.80
N ALA A 124 -1.04 -7.60 -7.55
CA ALA A 124 -2.48 -7.42 -7.72
C ALA A 124 -3.22 -7.72 -6.41
N MET A 125 -2.82 -8.78 -5.68
CA MET A 125 -3.33 -9.07 -4.35
C MET A 125 -3.10 -7.89 -3.38
N ALA A 126 -1.90 -7.32 -3.40
CA ALA A 126 -1.57 -6.16 -2.57
C ALA A 126 -2.40 -4.92 -2.94
N ALA A 127 -2.78 -4.76 -4.22
CA ALA A 127 -3.67 -3.67 -4.64
C ALA A 127 -5.08 -3.83 -4.06
N VAL A 128 -5.63 -5.05 -4.07
CA VAL A 128 -6.92 -5.34 -3.42
C VAL A 128 -6.83 -5.11 -1.91
N ALA A 129 -5.76 -5.58 -1.24
CA ALA A 129 -5.57 -5.34 0.18
C ALA A 129 -5.54 -3.84 0.52
N ALA A 130 -4.81 -3.05 -0.27
CA ALA A 130 -4.74 -1.61 -0.08
C ALA A 130 -6.08 -0.91 -0.36
N ALA A 131 -6.83 -1.34 -1.38
CA ALA A 131 -8.14 -0.81 -1.69
C ALA A 131 -9.16 -1.10 -0.57
N ARG A 132 -9.19 -2.32 -0.05
CA ARG A 132 -10.01 -2.70 1.11
C ARG A 132 -9.67 -1.88 2.35
N ALA A 133 -8.37 -1.65 2.62
CA ALA A 133 -7.93 -0.86 3.76
C ALA A 133 -8.36 0.61 3.63
N VAL A 134 -8.24 1.19 2.45
CA VAL A 134 -8.72 2.54 2.15
C VAL A 134 -10.23 2.63 2.37
N PHE A 135 -11.00 1.68 1.83
CA PHE A 135 -12.44 1.63 2.00
C PHE A 135 -12.87 1.52 3.48
N ALA A 136 -12.21 0.66 4.25
CA ALA A 136 -12.52 0.46 5.67
C ALA A 136 -12.35 1.71 6.53
N VAL A 137 -11.50 2.65 6.10
CA VAL A 137 -11.22 3.88 6.85
C VAL A 137 -11.95 5.10 6.29
N SER A 138 -12.11 5.17 4.97
CA SER A 138 -12.66 6.35 4.28
C SER A 138 -14.08 6.17 3.75
N GLY A 139 -14.57 4.93 3.65
CA GLY A 139 -15.83 4.62 2.97
C GLY A 139 -15.75 4.73 1.43
N VAL A 140 -14.58 5.04 0.88
CA VAL A 140 -14.36 5.17 -0.57
C VAL A 140 -13.51 4.01 -1.06
N TYR A 141 -14.01 3.23 -2.00
CA TYR A 141 -13.25 2.19 -2.66
C TYR A 141 -12.52 2.79 -3.87
N PRO A 142 -11.17 2.81 -3.89
CA PRO A 142 -10.43 3.38 -5.00
C PRO A 142 -10.45 2.44 -6.21
N ASP A 143 -10.37 3.01 -7.41
CA ASP A 143 -10.12 2.24 -8.62
C ASP A 143 -8.69 1.66 -8.63
N ILE A 144 -8.51 0.54 -9.32
CA ILE A 144 -7.20 -0.09 -9.51
C ILE A 144 -6.73 0.16 -10.94
N LYS A 145 -5.58 0.77 -11.09
CA LYS A 145 -4.89 0.84 -12.38
C LYS A 145 -3.89 -0.30 -12.45
N TRP A 146 -4.06 -1.16 -13.44
CA TRP A 146 -3.21 -2.34 -13.61
C TRP A 146 -1.73 -1.94 -13.68
N THR A 147 -0.92 -2.53 -12.86
CA THR A 147 -1.17 -3.61 -11.91
C THR A 147 -0.95 -3.14 -10.47
N ASN A 148 -0.42 -1.95 -10.25
CA ASN A 148 0.26 -1.55 -9.02
C ASN A 148 -0.14 -0.16 -8.49
N ASP A 149 -1.15 0.47 -9.04
CA ASP A 149 -1.56 1.80 -8.59
C ASP A 149 -3.05 1.82 -8.19
N LEU A 150 -3.37 2.52 -7.10
CA LEU A 150 -4.76 2.88 -6.80
C LEU A 150 -5.00 4.32 -7.23
N VAL A 151 -6.20 4.56 -7.72
CA VAL A 151 -6.61 5.81 -8.35
C VAL A 151 -7.88 6.35 -7.69
N LEU A 152 -7.93 7.64 -7.45
CA LEU A 152 -9.14 8.37 -7.06
C LEU A 152 -9.31 9.60 -7.97
N GLY A 153 -10.49 9.74 -8.59
CA GLY A 153 -10.78 10.85 -9.48
C GLY A 153 -9.78 10.97 -10.63
N GLY A 154 -9.34 9.85 -11.21
CA GLY A 154 -8.37 9.80 -12.31
C GLY A 154 -6.92 10.11 -11.90
N LYS A 155 -6.61 10.24 -10.59
CA LYS A 155 -5.27 10.56 -10.08
C LYS A 155 -4.75 9.49 -9.14
N LYS A 156 -3.44 9.31 -9.09
CA LYS A 156 -2.77 8.32 -8.26
C LYS A 156 -2.90 8.62 -6.77
N LEU A 157 -3.58 7.71 -6.06
CA LEU A 157 -3.66 7.70 -4.60
C LEU A 157 -2.55 6.88 -3.97
N CYS A 158 -2.26 5.70 -4.54
CA CYS A 158 -1.35 4.73 -3.97
C CYS A 158 -0.44 4.13 -5.04
N GLY A 159 0.77 3.80 -4.66
CA GLY A 159 1.70 3.00 -5.48
C GLY A 159 2.19 1.79 -4.70
N ILE A 160 2.31 0.66 -5.40
CA ILE A 160 2.72 -0.62 -4.83
C ILE A 160 4.02 -1.07 -5.50
N LEU A 161 4.96 -1.55 -4.71
CA LEU A 161 6.24 -2.09 -5.17
C LEU A 161 6.52 -3.43 -4.48
N THR A 162 6.41 -4.51 -5.23
CA THR A 162 6.80 -5.85 -4.78
C THR A 162 8.22 -6.17 -5.24
N GLU A 163 9.06 -6.61 -4.31
CA GLU A 163 10.44 -7.06 -4.57
C GLU A 163 10.63 -8.43 -3.93
N ILE A 164 11.30 -9.35 -4.62
CA ILE A 164 11.58 -10.71 -4.11
C ILE A 164 13.07 -10.91 -3.91
N GLY A 165 13.43 -11.64 -2.86
CA GLY A 165 14.73 -12.24 -2.64
C GLY A 165 14.66 -13.73 -3.00
N ILE A 166 15.62 -14.22 -3.77
CA ILE A 166 15.69 -15.60 -4.24
C ILE A 166 16.88 -16.27 -3.57
N GLU A 167 16.66 -17.45 -3.00
CA GLU A 167 17.72 -18.28 -2.47
C GLU A 167 18.55 -18.90 -3.62
N ALA A 168 19.86 -18.81 -3.52
CA ALA A 168 20.76 -19.17 -4.63
C ALA A 168 20.75 -20.66 -4.96
N GLU A 169 20.58 -21.54 -3.95
CA GLU A 169 20.65 -22.99 -4.12
C GLU A 169 19.34 -23.59 -4.61
N SER A 170 18.24 -23.29 -3.93
CA SER A 170 16.90 -23.83 -4.25
C SER A 170 16.23 -23.13 -5.43
N ARG A 171 16.61 -21.86 -5.71
CA ARG A 171 15.93 -20.93 -6.63
C ARG A 171 14.50 -20.64 -6.22
N GLU A 172 14.15 -20.92 -4.98
CA GLU A 172 12.86 -20.52 -4.40
C GLU A 172 12.91 -19.09 -3.85
N VAL A 173 11.75 -18.51 -3.64
CA VAL A 173 11.64 -17.19 -3.02
C VAL A 173 11.89 -17.34 -1.53
N ASP A 174 13.02 -16.77 -1.05
CA ASP A 174 13.32 -16.67 0.37
C ASP A 174 12.38 -15.69 1.07
N TYR A 175 12.14 -14.53 0.44
CA TYR A 175 11.17 -13.54 0.91
C TYR A 175 10.61 -12.71 -0.23
N ALA A 176 9.41 -12.18 -0.02
CA ALA A 176 8.85 -11.08 -0.80
C ALA A 176 8.65 -9.88 0.11
N VAL A 177 9.03 -8.68 -0.36
CA VAL A 177 8.71 -7.42 0.30
C VAL A 177 7.64 -6.71 -0.50
N VAL A 178 6.49 -6.52 0.12
CA VAL A 178 5.37 -5.77 -0.46
C VAL A 178 5.35 -4.37 0.12
N GLY A 179 5.74 -3.38 -0.68
CA GLY A 179 5.72 -1.97 -0.32
C GLY A 179 4.48 -1.27 -0.85
N ILE A 180 3.83 -0.48 0.01
CA ILE A 180 2.59 0.25 -0.29
C ILE A 180 2.73 1.68 0.21
N GLY A 181 2.68 2.65 -0.72
CA GLY A 181 2.70 4.06 -0.40
C GLY A 181 1.35 4.70 -0.68
N ILE A 182 0.68 5.23 0.35
CA ILE A 182 -0.64 5.86 0.27
C ILE A 182 -0.52 7.35 0.58
N ASN A 183 -1.00 8.19 -0.33
CA ASN A 183 -1.09 9.64 -0.12
C ASN A 183 -2.28 9.94 0.81
N CYS A 184 -2.01 10.25 2.08
CA CYS A 184 -3.05 10.47 3.08
C CYS A 184 -3.45 11.95 3.19
N ALA A 185 -2.51 12.82 3.55
CA ALA A 185 -2.75 14.25 3.74
C ALA A 185 -2.56 15.06 2.45
N ARG A 186 -3.10 16.27 2.46
CA ARG A 186 -2.74 17.30 1.48
C ARG A 186 -1.36 17.80 1.80
N VAL A 187 -0.44 17.68 0.85
CA VAL A 187 0.95 18.11 0.99
C VAL A 187 1.40 18.83 -0.28
N ASP A 188 2.35 19.73 -0.13
CA ASP A 188 2.97 20.39 -1.28
C ASP A 188 3.88 19.38 -2.00
N LEU A 189 3.57 19.14 -3.26
CA LEU A 189 4.32 18.26 -4.16
C LEU A 189 4.85 19.07 -5.34
N PRO A 190 5.95 18.63 -5.98
CA PRO A 190 6.36 19.18 -7.24
C PRO A 190 5.19 19.23 -8.24
N PRO A 191 5.05 20.29 -9.06
CA PRO A 191 3.87 20.50 -9.92
C PRO A 191 3.54 19.29 -10.81
N GLU A 192 4.54 18.64 -11.37
CA GLU A 192 4.39 17.45 -12.21
C GLU A 192 3.86 16.23 -11.44
N VAL A 193 4.18 16.10 -10.16
CA VAL A 193 3.67 15.03 -9.28
C VAL A 193 2.28 15.38 -8.81
N SER A 194 2.05 16.63 -8.39
CA SER A 194 0.77 17.13 -7.91
C SER A 194 -0.34 17.01 -8.96
N ALA A 195 -0.03 17.26 -10.23
CA ALA A 195 -0.99 17.14 -11.32
C ALA A 195 -1.57 15.73 -11.46
N MET A 196 -0.77 14.70 -11.13
CA MET A 196 -1.13 13.28 -11.27
C MET A 196 -1.47 12.58 -9.96
N SER A 197 -1.34 13.26 -8.81
CA SER A 197 -1.53 12.66 -7.48
C SER A 197 -2.86 13.09 -6.86
N ALA A 198 -3.51 12.13 -6.18
CA ALA A 198 -4.60 12.36 -5.25
C ALA A 198 -4.13 12.08 -3.81
N SER A 199 -4.83 12.63 -2.81
CA SER A 199 -4.72 12.20 -1.42
C SER A 199 -6.11 11.94 -0.84
N LEU A 200 -6.18 11.11 0.20
CA LEU A 200 -7.46 10.80 0.87
C LEU A 200 -8.09 12.07 1.42
N GLU A 201 -7.31 12.92 2.09
CA GLU A 201 -7.81 14.19 2.63
C GLU A 201 -8.34 15.14 1.52
N ALA A 202 -7.67 15.18 0.37
CA ALA A 202 -8.12 16.03 -0.73
C ALA A 202 -9.46 15.56 -1.32
N PHE A 203 -9.66 14.24 -1.37
CA PHE A 203 -10.85 13.62 -1.95
C PHE A 203 -12.03 13.58 -0.98
N THR A 204 -11.80 13.21 0.29
CA THR A 204 -12.86 13.04 1.30
C THR A 204 -13.16 14.29 2.09
N GLY A 205 -12.28 15.29 2.06
CA GLY A 205 -12.35 16.49 2.93
C GLY A 205 -11.91 16.25 4.38
N GLN A 206 -11.49 15.03 4.73
CA GLN A 206 -11.10 14.66 6.10
C GLN A 206 -9.73 13.97 6.10
N LYS A 207 -8.91 14.30 7.10
CA LYS A 207 -7.67 13.55 7.35
C LYS A 207 -7.98 12.13 7.78
N PRO A 208 -7.43 11.11 7.12
CA PRO A 208 -7.59 9.74 7.57
C PRO A 208 -6.79 9.50 8.85
N ASP A 209 -7.32 8.64 9.73
CA ASP A 209 -6.54 8.06 10.82
C ASP A 209 -5.53 7.06 10.23
N ARG A 210 -4.26 7.48 10.16
CA ARG A 210 -3.19 6.69 9.53
C ARG A 210 -2.84 5.43 10.32
N ALA A 211 -3.00 5.43 11.64
CA ALA A 211 -2.77 4.25 12.46
C ALA A 211 -3.85 3.19 12.21
N ARG A 212 -5.11 3.61 12.10
CA ARG A 212 -6.23 2.75 11.72
C ARG A 212 -6.09 2.24 10.28
N LEU A 213 -5.64 3.08 9.35
CA LEU A 213 -5.38 2.68 7.97
C LEU A 213 -4.26 1.63 7.88
N ALA A 214 -3.16 1.84 8.61
CA ALA A 214 -2.07 0.86 8.69
C ALA A 214 -2.55 -0.48 9.26
N ALA A 215 -3.35 -0.46 10.32
CA ALA A 215 -3.91 -1.68 10.89
C ALA A 215 -4.89 -2.39 9.94
N ALA A 216 -5.73 -1.65 9.22
CA ALA A 216 -6.61 -2.21 8.19
C ALA A 216 -5.81 -2.86 7.06
N LEU A 217 -4.70 -2.23 6.64
CA LEU A 217 -3.80 -2.76 5.63
C LEU A 217 -3.16 -4.08 6.07
N VAL A 218 -2.65 -4.14 7.32
CA VAL A 218 -2.09 -5.37 7.90
C VAL A 218 -3.12 -6.50 7.92
N ARG A 219 -4.37 -6.23 8.33
CA ARG A 219 -5.44 -7.24 8.34
C ARG A 219 -5.74 -7.77 6.94
N SER A 220 -5.93 -6.85 5.98
CA SER A 220 -6.26 -7.23 4.60
C SER A 220 -5.11 -8.01 3.94
N LEU A 221 -3.85 -7.63 4.20
CA LEU A 221 -2.69 -8.36 3.68
C LEU A 221 -2.57 -9.75 4.27
N CYS A 222 -2.72 -9.91 5.58
CA CYS A 222 -2.69 -11.21 6.25
C CYS A 222 -3.82 -12.14 5.78
N GLU A 223 -5.04 -11.60 5.62
CA GLU A 223 -6.17 -12.36 5.09
C GLU A 223 -5.93 -12.86 3.67
N LEU A 224 -5.46 -11.96 2.77
CA LEU A 224 -5.24 -12.30 1.36
C LEU A 224 -3.98 -13.14 1.16
N GLU A 225 -2.96 -13.00 2.00
CA GLU A 225 -1.78 -13.84 1.98
C GLU A 225 -2.14 -15.31 2.24
N GLN A 226 -3.05 -15.60 3.16
CA GLN A 226 -3.58 -16.94 3.40
C GLN A 226 -4.31 -17.51 2.17
N ALA A 227 -4.85 -16.65 1.31
CA ALA A 227 -5.51 -17.01 0.06
C ALA A 227 -4.62 -16.89 -1.19
N LEU A 228 -3.29 -16.72 -1.00
CA LEU A 228 -2.36 -16.44 -2.10
C LEU A 228 -2.32 -17.55 -3.15
N PHE A 229 -2.36 -18.80 -2.72
CA PHE A 229 -2.30 -19.96 -3.60
C PHE A 229 -3.65 -20.70 -3.73
N THR A 230 -4.48 -20.62 -2.69
CA THR A 230 -5.76 -21.32 -2.63
C THR A 230 -6.88 -20.32 -2.35
N GLY A 231 -7.80 -20.13 -3.29
CA GLY A 231 -8.89 -19.16 -3.14
C GLY A 231 -8.62 -17.80 -3.77
N LYS A 232 -7.62 -17.68 -4.62
CA LYS A 232 -7.27 -16.44 -5.33
C LYS A 232 -8.41 -15.90 -6.22
N ASP A 233 -9.31 -16.74 -6.68
CA ASP A 233 -10.44 -16.36 -7.56
C ASP A 233 -11.32 -15.24 -6.97
N ALA A 234 -11.49 -15.21 -5.66
CA ALA A 234 -12.35 -14.22 -5.02
C ALA A 234 -11.75 -12.81 -5.15
N TRP A 235 -10.49 -12.64 -4.75
CA TRP A 235 -9.83 -11.34 -4.85
C TRP A 235 -9.40 -10.98 -6.28
N LEU A 236 -9.17 -11.96 -7.17
CA LEU A 236 -8.97 -11.69 -8.61
C LEU A 236 -10.22 -11.11 -9.25
N ARG A 237 -11.41 -11.66 -8.95
CA ARG A 237 -12.69 -11.06 -9.39
C ARG A 237 -12.88 -9.65 -8.86
N GLU A 238 -12.52 -9.40 -7.58
CA GLU A 238 -12.58 -8.06 -6.98
C GLU A 238 -11.60 -7.12 -7.68
N PHE A 239 -10.35 -7.57 -7.93
CA PHE A 239 -9.38 -6.81 -8.71
C PHE A 239 -9.94 -6.45 -10.09
N ALA A 240 -10.45 -7.42 -10.84
CA ALA A 240 -10.98 -7.21 -12.20
C ALA A 240 -12.17 -6.25 -12.20
N ALA A 241 -13.07 -6.37 -11.21
CA ALA A 241 -14.25 -5.51 -11.09
C ALA A 241 -13.93 -4.02 -10.85
N HIS A 242 -12.78 -3.75 -10.22
CA HIS A 242 -12.32 -2.39 -9.93
C HIS A 242 -11.15 -1.93 -10.82
N CYS A 243 -10.73 -2.75 -11.78
CA CYS A 243 -9.59 -2.45 -12.66
C CYS A 243 -10.01 -1.56 -13.83
N ILE A 244 -9.74 -0.24 -13.70
CA ILE A 244 -10.07 0.74 -14.76
C ILE A 244 -9.25 0.59 -16.03
N THR A 245 -8.22 -0.25 -16.04
CA THR A 245 -7.43 -0.53 -17.23
C THR A 245 -8.16 -1.47 -18.20
N ILE A 246 -9.02 -2.34 -17.68
CA ILE A 246 -9.80 -3.28 -18.49
C ILE A 246 -10.83 -2.51 -19.32
N GLY A 247 -10.97 -2.88 -20.59
CA GLY A 247 -11.86 -2.22 -21.55
C GLY A 247 -11.29 -0.92 -22.14
N GLN A 248 -10.01 -0.61 -21.90
CA GLN A 248 -9.37 0.59 -22.42
C GLN A 248 -8.31 0.30 -23.47
N ASP A 249 -8.13 1.24 -24.39
CA ASP A 249 -6.96 1.25 -25.26
C ASP A 249 -5.75 1.74 -24.50
N VAL A 250 -4.66 1.00 -24.55
CA VAL A 250 -3.48 1.20 -23.72
C VAL A 250 -2.20 1.26 -24.54
N LYS A 251 -1.22 1.97 -24.01
CA LYS A 251 0.18 1.96 -24.46
C LYS A 251 0.97 1.00 -23.59
N LEU A 252 1.53 -0.02 -24.18
CA LEU A 252 2.46 -0.95 -23.57
C LEU A 252 3.88 -0.45 -23.82
N VAL A 253 4.61 -0.08 -22.75
CA VAL A 253 5.95 0.50 -22.86
C VAL A 253 6.97 -0.47 -22.29
N ARG A 254 7.83 -1.04 -23.15
CA ARG A 254 8.93 -1.94 -22.80
C ARG A 254 10.25 -1.30 -23.22
N GLY A 255 10.98 -0.70 -22.26
CA GLY A 255 12.15 0.12 -22.61
C GLY A 255 11.72 1.32 -23.46
N ASP A 256 12.30 1.45 -24.65
CA ASP A 256 11.97 2.48 -25.63
C ASP A 256 10.84 2.05 -26.60
N ASP A 257 10.48 0.78 -26.59
CA ASP A 257 9.42 0.25 -27.44
C ASP A 257 8.04 0.62 -26.90
N VAL A 258 7.19 1.12 -27.78
CA VAL A 258 5.80 1.47 -27.51
C VAL A 258 4.89 0.69 -28.45
N THR A 259 3.99 -0.11 -27.87
CA THR A 259 2.99 -0.86 -28.62
C THR A 259 1.60 -0.46 -28.13
N TYR A 260 0.63 -0.42 -29.03
CA TYR A 260 -0.76 -0.14 -28.69
C TYR A 260 -1.56 -1.44 -28.68
N ALA A 261 -2.51 -1.54 -27.73
CA ALA A 261 -3.39 -2.70 -27.63
C ALA A 261 -4.68 -2.32 -26.89
N HIS A 262 -5.71 -3.13 -27.06
CA HIS A 262 -6.92 -3.07 -26.22
C HIS A 262 -6.75 -4.02 -25.03
N ALA A 263 -7.08 -3.57 -23.83
CA ALA A 263 -7.01 -4.38 -22.61
C ALA A 263 -8.34 -5.13 -22.41
N ASP A 264 -8.36 -6.42 -22.69
CA ASP A 264 -9.58 -7.23 -22.67
C ASP A 264 -9.97 -7.71 -21.25
N GLY A 265 -8.98 -7.94 -20.37
CA GLY A 265 -9.20 -8.50 -19.05
C GLY A 265 -7.90 -8.85 -18.34
N ILE A 266 -7.99 -9.71 -17.33
CA ILE A 266 -6.83 -10.34 -16.65
C ILE A 266 -7.01 -11.85 -16.63
N ASP A 267 -5.89 -12.58 -16.59
CA ASP A 267 -5.87 -14.03 -16.37
C ASP A 267 -5.78 -14.41 -14.88
N GLU A 268 -5.62 -15.69 -14.62
CA GLU A 268 -5.51 -16.25 -13.26
C GLU A 268 -4.21 -15.87 -12.51
N GLU A 269 -3.21 -15.35 -13.22
CA GLU A 269 -1.97 -14.82 -12.66
C GLU A 269 -1.96 -13.27 -12.64
N ALA A 270 -3.13 -12.65 -12.83
CA ALA A 270 -3.32 -11.20 -12.95
C ALA A 270 -2.51 -10.55 -14.08
N ALA A 271 -2.08 -11.31 -15.10
CA ALA A 271 -1.50 -10.74 -16.30
C ALA A 271 -2.60 -10.05 -17.12
N LEU A 272 -2.26 -8.93 -17.76
CA LEU A 272 -3.20 -8.18 -18.58
C LEU A 272 -3.39 -8.88 -19.92
N LEU A 273 -4.60 -9.32 -20.21
CA LEU A 273 -4.98 -9.87 -21.51
C LEU A 273 -5.21 -8.72 -22.48
N VAL A 274 -4.54 -8.76 -23.60
CA VAL A 274 -4.61 -7.68 -24.60
C VAL A 274 -4.84 -8.22 -26.00
N THR A 275 -5.54 -7.42 -26.81
CA THR A 275 -5.67 -7.62 -28.26
C THR A 275 -4.95 -6.50 -29.00
N TYR A 276 -4.00 -6.86 -29.87
CA TYR A 276 -3.28 -5.91 -30.71
C TYR A 276 -4.11 -5.48 -31.93
N PRO A 277 -3.73 -4.37 -32.64
CA PRO A 277 -4.46 -3.89 -33.81
C PRO A 277 -4.57 -4.89 -34.96
N ASP A 278 -3.64 -5.84 -35.06
CA ASP A 278 -3.66 -6.92 -36.04
C ASP A 278 -4.56 -8.11 -35.66
N GLY A 279 -5.23 -8.02 -34.50
CA GLY A 279 -6.10 -9.06 -33.95
C GLY A 279 -5.37 -10.13 -33.13
N THR A 280 -4.05 -10.10 -33.03
CA THR A 280 -3.31 -11.04 -32.17
C THR A 280 -3.58 -10.76 -30.69
N LYS A 281 -3.60 -11.84 -29.87
CA LYS A 281 -3.84 -11.75 -28.43
C LYS A 281 -2.61 -12.16 -27.65
N ALA A 282 -2.38 -11.51 -26.51
CA ALA A 282 -1.30 -11.85 -25.61
C ALA A 282 -1.69 -11.63 -24.15
N ALA A 283 -0.99 -12.33 -23.25
CA ALA A 283 -0.97 -12.04 -21.83
C ALA A 283 0.30 -11.24 -21.51
N VAL A 284 0.15 -10.09 -20.88
CA VAL A 284 1.24 -9.18 -20.52
C VAL A 284 1.47 -9.28 -19.03
N ALA A 285 2.62 -9.84 -18.64
CA ALA A 285 2.96 -10.02 -17.24
C ALA A 285 3.33 -8.69 -16.54
N SER A 286 2.99 -8.60 -15.26
CA SER A 286 3.42 -7.50 -14.38
C SER A 286 4.94 -7.45 -14.30
N GLY A 287 5.55 -6.33 -14.59
CA GLY A 287 7.01 -6.16 -14.57
C GLY A 287 7.65 -6.05 -15.94
N GLU A 288 7.10 -6.67 -16.97
CA GLU A 288 7.62 -6.59 -18.33
C GLU A 288 7.36 -5.23 -18.98
N VAL A 289 6.18 -4.65 -18.75
CA VAL A 289 5.75 -3.39 -19.37
C VAL A 289 5.20 -2.37 -18.39
N SER A 290 5.18 -1.11 -18.80
CA SER A 290 4.44 -0.04 -18.16
C SER A 290 3.19 0.24 -18.99
N VAL A 291 2.01 0.12 -18.39
CA VAL A 291 0.74 0.43 -19.06
C VAL A 291 0.39 1.89 -18.81
N ARG A 292 -0.03 2.59 -19.86
CA ARG A 292 -0.47 4.00 -19.80
C ARG A 292 -1.79 4.14 -20.53
N GLY A 293 -2.72 4.90 -19.95
CA GLY A 293 -3.93 5.33 -20.65
C GLY A 293 -3.60 6.20 -21.87
N MET A 294 -4.50 6.20 -22.85
CA MET A 294 -4.34 7.03 -24.06
C MET A 294 -4.50 8.53 -23.74
N TYR A 295 -5.32 8.86 -22.75
CA TYR A 295 -5.73 10.23 -22.42
C TYR A 295 -5.59 10.51 -20.92
N GLY A 296 -4.38 10.69 -20.42
CA GLY A 296 -4.13 11.04 -19.04
C GLY A 296 -3.42 9.98 -18.22
N TYR A 297 -3.54 10.08 -16.87
CA TYR A 297 -2.84 9.17 -15.95
C TYR A 297 -3.53 7.79 -15.90
N ALA A 298 -4.83 7.78 -15.88
CA ALA A 298 -5.67 6.56 -15.81
C ALA A 298 -6.33 6.29 -17.14
#